data_4efe177df05789db42b255e4bd593653
#
_entry.id   4efe177df05789db42b255e4bd593653
#
_cell.length_a   1.000
_cell.length_b   1.000
_cell.length_c   1.000
_cell.angle_alpha   90.00
_cell.angle_beta   90.00
_cell.angle_gamma   90.00
#
_symmetry.space_group_name_H-M   'P 1'
#
loop_
_entity.id
_entity.type
_entity.pdbx_description
1 polymer ?
#
loop_
_entity_poly.entity_id
_entity_poly.type
_entity_poly.pdbx_seq_one_letter_code
_entity_poly.pdbx_strand_id
1 'polypeptide(L)' 'MTYMDVAYRYGATPGEREMQAIDGMREVYGIRKVDFQEKDKTVRVEYDASRLNEGAVAKLLRQAGIDVQEKLTLA' A
#
# COMPACT_ATOMS: atom_id res chain seq x y z
N MET A 1 -17.66 10.41 -0.62
CA MET A 1 -16.40 9.66 -0.45
C MET A 1 -16.12 8.79 -1.66
N THR A 2 -14.91 8.85 -2.15
CA THR A 2 -14.52 8.09 -3.34
C THR A 2 -13.37 7.17 -2.97
N TYR A 3 -13.65 5.86 -2.96
CA TYR A 3 -12.60 4.87 -2.69
C TYR A 3 -12.01 4.39 -3.99
N MET A 4 -10.69 4.31 -4.03
CA MET A 4 -9.96 3.80 -5.18
C MET A 4 -8.95 2.76 -4.71
N ASP A 5 -8.59 1.87 -5.62
CA ASP A 5 -7.58 0.85 -5.36
C ASP A 5 -6.34 1.15 -6.17
N VAL A 6 -5.20 0.88 -5.57
CA VAL A 6 -3.93 0.89 -6.28
C VAL A 6 -3.14 -0.33 -5.85
N ALA A 7 -2.40 -0.91 -6.77
CA ALA A 7 -1.56 -2.06 -6.48
C ALA A 7 -0.14 -1.80 -6.96
N TYR A 8 0.82 -2.30 -6.19
CA TYR A 8 2.24 -2.19 -6.51
C TYR A 8 2.90 -3.55 -6.37
N ARG A 9 3.90 -3.77 -7.21
CA ARG A 9 4.79 -4.91 -7.05
C ARG A 9 5.92 -4.49 -6.12
N TYR A 10 6.28 -5.35 -5.19
CA TYR A 10 7.41 -5.10 -4.31
C TYR A 10 8.50 -6.16 -4.52
N GLY A 11 9.75 -5.78 -4.23
CA GLY A 11 10.88 -6.66 -4.45
C GLY A 11 11.17 -7.58 -3.28
N ALA A 12 11.58 -6.99 -2.16
CA ALA A 12 11.93 -7.75 -0.97
C ALA A 12 10.70 -8.14 -0.18
N THR A 13 10.64 -9.37 0.31
CA THR A 13 9.54 -9.82 1.16
C THR A 13 9.57 -9.02 2.47
N PRO A 14 8.46 -8.36 2.84
CA PRO A 14 8.42 -7.59 4.08
C PRO A 14 8.64 -8.49 5.30
N GLY A 15 9.49 -8.03 6.19
CA GLY A 15 9.71 -8.69 7.45
C GLY A 15 8.74 -8.23 8.53
N GLU A 16 8.97 -8.69 9.75
CA GLU A 16 8.10 -8.36 10.88
C GLU A 16 8.01 -6.86 11.14
N ARG A 17 9.13 -6.15 11.05
CA ARG A 17 9.15 -4.70 11.24
C ARG A 17 8.28 -3.96 10.24
N GLU A 18 8.40 -4.35 8.98
CA GLU A 18 7.65 -3.75 7.90
C GLU A 18 6.17 -4.02 8.05
N MET A 19 5.81 -5.22 8.48
CA MET A 19 4.41 -5.56 8.70
C MET A 19 3.82 -4.80 9.89
N GLN A 20 4.62 -4.55 10.93
CA GLN A 20 4.17 -3.70 12.04
C GLN A 20 3.97 -2.26 11.60
N ALA A 21 4.86 -1.76 10.74
CA ALA A 21 4.71 -0.41 10.18
C ALA A 21 3.46 -0.31 9.30
N ILE A 22 3.13 -1.38 8.59
CA ILE A 22 1.90 -1.43 7.78
C ILE A 22 0.66 -1.37 8.69
N ASP A 23 0.70 -1.99 9.86
CA ASP A 23 -0.42 -1.87 10.80
C ASP A 23 -0.65 -0.43 11.21
N GLY A 24 0.43 0.34 11.39
CA GLY A 24 0.33 1.77 11.63
C GLY A 24 -0.23 2.53 10.43
N MET A 25 0.16 2.11 9.24
CA MET A 25 -0.35 2.73 8.01
C MET A 25 -1.86 2.54 7.87
N ARG A 26 -2.40 1.41 8.31
CA ARG A 26 -3.83 1.15 8.26
C ARG A 26 -4.65 2.15 9.09
N GLU A 27 -4.02 2.80 10.05
CA GLU A 27 -4.66 3.80 10.89
C GLU A 27 -4.57 5.22 10.32
N VAL A 28 -3.85 5.40 9.22
CA VAL A 28 -3.75 6.70 8.57
C VAL A 28 -5.09 7.08 7.99
N TYR A 29 -5.53 8.30 8.26
CA TYR A 29 -6.81 8.79 7.76
C TYR A 29 -6.82 8.81 6.24
N GLY A 30 -7.79 8.13 5.66
CA GLY A 30 -7.90 7.97 4.23
C GLY A 30 -7.48 6.59 3.72
N ILE A 31 -6.75 5.82 4.52
CA ILE A 31 -6.41 4.43 4.17
C ILE A 31 -7.54 3.54 4.69
N ARG A 32 -8.10 2.73 3.79
CA ARG A 32 -9.19 1.83 4.14
C ARG A 32 -8.72 0.40 4.29
N LYS A 33 -7.91 -0.08 3.36
CA LYS A 33 -7.44 -1.46 3.33
C LYS A 33 -6.03 -1.55 2.80
N VAL A 34 -5.25 -2.46 3.35
CA VAL A 34 -3.94 -2.82 2.81
C VAL A 34 -3.87 -4.34 2.79
N ASP A 35 -3.82 -4.92 1.60
CA ASP A 35 -3.78 -6.36 1.40
C ASP A 35 -2.50 -6.76 0.67
N PHE A 36 -1.81 -7.76 1.20
CA PHE A 36 -0.62 -8.32 0.58
C PHE A 36 -0.94 -9.63 -0.11
N GLN A 37 -0.42 -9.77 -1.34
CA GLN A 37 -0.48 -11.02 -2.09
C GLN A 37 0.95 -11.53 -2.21
N GLU A 38 1.39 -12.26 -1.21
CA GLU A 38 2.79 -12.72 -1.15
C GLU A 38 3.18 -13.60 -2.34
N LYS A 39 2.24 -14.39 -2.82
CA LYS A 39 2.47 -15.26 -3.96
C LYS A 39 2.90 -14.48 -5.20
N ASP A 40 2.30 -13.34 -5.42
CA ASP A 40 2.58 -12.49 -6.58
C ASP A 40 3.49 -11.33 -6.24
N LYS A 41 3.89 -11.19 -4.99
CA LYS A 41 4.68 -10.07 -4.47
C LYS A 41 4.03 -8.74 -4.81
N THR A 42 2.75 -8.64 -4.53
CA THR A 42 1.99 -7.41 -4.76
C THR A 42 1.32 -6.95 -3.48
N VAL A 43 1.12 -5.66 -3.38
CA VAL A 43 0.36 -5.05 -2.30
C VAL A 43 -0.73 -4.18 -2.91
N ARG A 44 -1.94 -4.34 -2.42
CA ARG A 44 -3.09 -3.59 -2.89
C ARG A 44 -3.60 -2.71 -1.77
N VAL A 45 -3.82 -1.45 -2.06
CA VAL A 45 -4.30 -0.48 -1.08
C VAL A 45 -5.60 0.13 -1.57
N GLU A 46 -6.62 0.12 -0.72
CA GLU A 46 -7.85 0.84 -0.95
C GLU A 46 -7.80 2.11 -0.11
N TYR A 47 -8.03 3.26 -0.74
CA TYR A 47 -7.90 4.55 -0.09
C TYR A 47 -8.99 5.51 -0.54
N ASP A 48 -9.23 6.53 0.28
CA ASP A 48 -10.19 7.58 -0.03
C ASP A 48 -9.52 8.63 -0.88
N ALA A 49 -9.85 8.66 -2.17
CA ALA A 49 -9.23 9.56 -3.14
C ALA A 49 -9.56 11.03 -2.89
N SER A 50 -10.54 11.32 -2.05
CA SER A 50 -10.83 12.70 -1.67
C SER A 50 -9.86 13.22 -0.61
N ARG A 51 -9.08 12.34 0.02
CA ARG A 51 -8.15 12.71 1.09
C ARG A 51 -6.70 12.43 0.75
N LEU A 52 -6.47 11.39 -0.02
CA LEU A 52 -5.14 10.96 -0.41
C LEU A 52 -5.08 10.80 -1.92
N ASN A 53 -3.88 10.90 -2.47
CA ASN A 53 -3.66 10.55 -3.85
C ASN A 53 -2.75 9.32 -3.90
N GLU A 54 -2.58 8.80 -5.10
CA GLU A 54 -1.76 7.62 -5.34
C GLU A 54 -0.32 7.81 -4.89
N GLY A 55 0.24 8.98 -5.16
CA GLY A 55 1.61 9.29 -4.73
C GLY A 55 1.77 9.25 -3.21
N ALA A 56 0.76 9.72 -2.48
CA ALA A 56 0.78 9.67 -1.02
C ALA A 56 0.75 8.23 -0.52
N VAL A 57 -0.05 7.36 -1.17
CA VAL A 57 -0.11 5.95 -0.82
C VAL A 57 1.24 5.27 -1.03
N ALA A 58 1.88 5.51 -2.18
CA ALA A 58 3.20 4.96 -2.46
C ALA A 58 4.23 5.43 -1.44
N LYS A 59 4.17 6.69 -1.05
CA LYS A 59 5.07 7.25 -0.05
C LYS A 59 4.89 6.58 1.30
N LEU A 60 3.64 6.35 1.71
CA LEU A 60 3.36 5.66 2.97
C LEU A 60 3.91 4.24 2.96
N LEU A 61 3.76 3.52 1.85
CA LEU A 61 4.31 2.18 1.71
C LEU A 61 5.83 2.19 1.83
N ARG A 62 6.49 3.14 1.18
CA ARG A 62 7.95 3.25 1.25
C ARG A 62 8.43 3.61 2.64
N GLN A 63 7.70 4.48 3.33
CA GLN A 63 8.02 4.84 4.71
C GLN A 63 7.88 3.66 5.66
N ALA A 64 6.99 2.73 5.35
CA ALA A 64 6.83 1.50 6.12
C ALA A 64 7.92 0.47 5.82
N GLY A 65 8.79 0.75 4.86
CA GLY A 65 9.90 -0.14 4.50
C GLY A 65 9.58 -1.10 3.37
N ILE A 66 8.47 -0.90 2.67
CA ILE A 66 8.12 -1.75 1.54
C ILE A 66 8.93 -1.32 0.32
N ASP A 67 9.57 -2.28 -0.33
CA ASP A 67 10.36 -2.05 -1.54
C ASP A 67 9.43 -1.93 -2.75
N VAL A 68 8.75 -0.80 -2.85
CA VAL A 68 7.79 -0.54 -3.93
C VAL A 68 8.54 -0.39 -5.25
N GLN A 69 8.25 -1.25 -6.22
CA GLN A 69 8.94 -1.24 -7.51
C GLN A 69 8.10 -0.63 -8.62
N GLU A 70 6.99 -1.25 -8.97
CA GLU A 70 6.18 -0.71 -10.05
C GLU A 70 4.72 -0.70 -9.70
N LYS A 71 4.01 0.26 -10.26
CA LYS A 71 2.57 0.31 -10.16
C LYS A 71 1.95 -0.69 -11.12
N LEU A 72 0.98 -1.44 -10.64
CA LEU A 72 0.25 -2.38 -11.46
C LEU A 72 -1.06 -1.77 -11.91
N THR A 73 -1.46 -2.07 -13.14
CA THR A 73 -2.75 -1.65 -13.65
C THR A 73 -3.80 -2.65 -13.17
N LEU A 74 -4.83 -2.12 -12.48
CA LEU A 74 -5.96 -2.94 -12.04
C LEU A 74 -7.02 -2.92 -13.15
N ALA A 75 -7.36 -4.09 -13.61
CA ALA A 75 -8.38 -4.22 -14.65
C ALA A 75 -9.77 -4.12 -14.07
#